data_44df83457a66d016d37112d8883983db
#
_entry.id   44df83457a66d016d37112d8883983db
#
_cell.length_a   1.000
_cell.length_b   1.000
_cell.length_c   1.000
_cell.angle_alpha   90.00
_cell.angle_beta   90.00
_cell.angle_gamma   90.00
#
_symmetry.space_group_name_H-M   'P 1'
#
loop_
_entity.id
_entity.type
_entity.pdbx_description
1 polymer ?
#
loop_
_entity_poly.entity_id
_entity_poly.type
_entity_poly.pdbx_seq_one_letter_code
_entity_poly.pdbx_strand_id
1 'polypeptide(L)'
;MKVFNLYNDELDNSNEREGWTFRAAKVGEHIGGELIGAGLYEAEPGNKVWPYHTHHANEEWLLVVRGQPTLRTPEGERQLDQGDVVCFPRGKAGAHQVWERKRLPDSCAHALDTRRPGHRRVPRYGEGRRPQRGG
;
A
#
# COMPACT_ATOMS: atom_id res chain seq x y z
N MET A 1 1.75 9.46 -25.67
CA MET A 1 1.26 9.20 -24.29
C MET A 1 1.15 7.71 -24.03
N LYS A 2 1.52 7.28 -22.83
CA LYS A 2 1.34 5.89 -22.38
C LYS A 2 0.10 5.80 -21.48
N VAL A 3 -0.62 4.69 -21.55
CA VAL A 3 -1.84 4.44 -20.77
C VAL A 3 -1.67 3.14 -19.99
N PHE A 4 -2.12 3.13 -18.76
CA PHE A 4 -2.24 1.94 -17.93
C PHE A 4 -3.68 1.78 -17.46
N ASN A 5 -4.27 0.61 -17.68
CA ASN A 5 -5.63 0.31 -17.24
C ASN A 5 -5.59 -0.43 -15.91
N LEU A 6 -6.17 0.16 -14.86
CA LEU A 6 -6.14 -0.39 -13.51
C LEU A 6 -6.88 -1.73 -13.36
N TYR A 7 -7.75 -2.06 -14.30
CA TYR A 7 -8.56 -3.28 -14.26
C TYR A 7 -8.03 -4.39 -15.18
N ASN A 8 -7.40 -4.02 -16.29
CA ASN A 8 -7.08 -4.96 -17.35
C ASN A 8 -5.59 -5.20 -17.56
N ASP A 9 -4.72 -4.25 -17.17
CA ASP A 9 -3.29 -4.40 -17.36
C ASP A 9 -2.66 -5.27 -16.28
N GLU A 10 -1.57 -5.92 -16.65
CA GLU A 10 -0.90 -6.88 -15.78
C GLU A 10 -0.19 -6.20 -14.61
N LEU A 11 -0.30 -6.83 -13.44
CA LEU A 11 0.51 -6.52 -12.27
C LEU A 11 1.81 -7.32 -12.37
N ASP A 12 2.88 -6.68 -12.78
CA ASP A 12 4.16 -7.29 -13.17
C ASP A 12 5.14 -7.52 -12.01
N ASN A 13 4.75 -7.14 -10.80
CA ASN A 13 5.50 -7.41 -9.58
C ASN A 13 4.67 -8.26 -8.62
N SER A 14 5.34 -9.03 -7.78
CA SER A 14 4.69 -9.79 -6.71
C SER A 14 5.57 -9.90 -5.47
N ASN A 15 4.93 -10.11 -4.33
CA ASN A 15 5.56 -10.53 -3.11
C ASN A 15 4.84 -11.79 -2.63
N GLU A 16 5.58 -12.86 -2.37
CA GLU A 16 5.02 -14.16 -1.98
C GLU A 16 5.38 -14.56 -0.55
N ARG A 17 5.86 -13.60 0.25
CA ARG A 17 6.15 -13.84 1.66
C ARG A 17 4.85 -14.13 2.41
N GLU A 18 4.84 -15.18 3.23
CA GLU A 18 3.70 -15.56 4.06
C GLU A 18 3.16 -14.39 4.90
N GLY A 19 1.85 -14.14 4.83
CA GLY A 19 1.18 -13.01 5.47
C GLY A 19 1.31 -11.68 4.72
N TRP A 20 2.11 -11.65 3.65
CA TRP A 20 2.43 -10.45 2.85
C TRP A 20 2.34 -10.72 1.35
N THR A 21 1.46 -11.63 0.96
CA THR A 21 1.28 -11.98 -0.45
C THR A 21 0.44 -10.93 -1.16
N PHE A 22 1.02 -10.29 -2.15
CA PHE A 22 0.33 -9.32 -3.01
C PHE A 22 0.96 -9.28 -4.40
N ARG A 23 0.21 -8.76 -5.35
CA ARG A 23 0.69 -8.39 -6.68
C ARG A 23 0.70 -6.87 -6.78
N ALA A 24 1.58 -6.33 -7.62
CA ALA A 24 1.72 -4.89 -7.76
C ALA A 24 2.17 -4.47 -9.16
N ALA A 25 1.90 -3.22 -9.50
CA ALA A 25 2.48 -2.54 -10.67
C ALA A 25 2.87 -1.11 -10.30
N LYS A 26 4.01 -0.66 -10.79
CA LYS A 26 4.45 0.74 -10.68
C LYS A 26 3.80 1.56 -11.79
N VAL A 27 2.54 1.90 -11.58
CA VAL A 27 1.71 2.58 -12.57
C VAL A 27 2.34 3.89 -13.05
N GLY A 28 2.89 4.69 -12.13
CA GLY A 28 3.56 5.94 -12.49
C GLY A 28 4.69 5.75 -13.48
N GLU A 29 5.51 4.71 -13.33
CA GLU A 29 6.58 4.38 -14.27
C GLU A 29 6.02 3.90 -15.62
N HIS A 30 4.99 3.07 -15.61
CA HIS A 30 4.35 2.58 -16.83
C HIS A 30 3.79 3.68 -17.72
N ILE A 31 3.30 4.78 -17.12
CA ILE A 31 2.73 5.91 -17.86
C ILE A 31 3.71 7.08 -18.07
N GLY A 32 4.96 6.94 -17.61
CA GLY A 32 5.99 7.97 -17.76
C GLY A 32 5.89 9.15 -16.78
N GLY A 33 5.29 8.92 -15.60
CA GLY A 33 5.21 9.92 -14.54
C GLY A 33 6.57 10.19 -13.89
N GLU A 34 6.92 11.46 -13.71
CA GLU A 34 8.19 11.89 -13.10
C GLU A 34 8.01 12.58 -11.75
N LEU A 35 6.99 13.42 -11.63
CA LEU A 35 6.75 14.24 -10.43
C LEU A 35 5.79 13.57 -9.43
N ILE A 36 4.93 12.71 -9.91
CA ILE A 36 3.98 11.94 -9.10
C ILE A 36 4.18 10.47 -9.40
N GLY A 37 4.41 9.68 -8.35
CA GLY A 37 4.44 8.23 -8.42
C GLY A 37 3.07 7.64 -8.10
N ALA A 38 2.76 6.51 -8.71
CA ALA A 38 1.58 5.73 -8.40
C ALA A 38 1.91 4.23 -8.44
N GLY A 39 1.43 3.50 -7.44
CA GLY A 39 1.52 2.05 -7.36
C GLY A 39 0.14 1.43 -7.23
N LEU A 40 -0.14 0.41 -8.01
CA LEU A 40 -1.33 -0.43 -7.86
C LEU A 40 -0.96 -1.71 -7.13
N TYR A 41 -1.72 -2.05 -6.11
CA TYR A 41 -1.51 -3.24 -5.28
C TYR A 41 -2.78 -4.07 -5.22
N GLU A 42 -2.64 -5.36 -5.44
CA GLU A 42 -3.68 -6.35 -5.22
C GLU A 42 -3.29 -7.20 -4.02
N ALA A 43 -3.96 -7.00 -2.90
CA ALA A 43 -3.76 -7.81 -1.70
C ALA A 43 -4.53 -9.12 -1.81
N GLU A 44 -3.84 -10.23 -1.65
CA GLU A 44 -4.46 -11.55 -1.55
C GLU A 44 -5.28 -11.67 -0.24
N PRO A 45 -6.32 -12.53 -0.22
CA PRO A 45 -7.11 -12.73 0.98
C PRO A 45 -6.27 -13.04 2.22
N GLY A 46 -6.50 -12.31 3.30
CA GLY A 46 -5.81 -12.48 4.58
C GLY A 46 -4.40 -11.86 4.65
N ASN A 47 -3.96 -11.12 3.63
CA ASN A 47 -2.60 -10.60 3.55
C ASN A 47 -2.51 -9.08 3.69
N LYS A 48 -1.35 -8.64 4.17
CA LYS A 48 -0.95 -7.23 4.29
C LYS A 48 -0.16 -6.82 3.07
N VAL A 49 -0.25 -5.55 2.70
CA VAL A 49 0.52 -4.96 1.60
C VAL A 49 1.80 -4.32 2.09
N TRP A 50 1.70 -3.48 3.13
CA TRP A 50 2.83 -2.77 3.71
C TRP A 50 2.90 -2.97 5.22
N PRO A 51 4.11 -2.84 5.82
CA PRO A 51 4.21 -2.67 7.26
C PRO A 51 3.54 -1.35 7.69
N TYR A 52 3.18 -1.24 8.94
CA TYR A 52 2.72 0.02 9.52
C TYR A 52 3.85 1.04 9.50
N HIS A 53 3.70 2.11 8.72
CA HIS A 53 4.77 3.04 8.42
C HIS A 53 4.28 4.47 8.29
N THR A 54 5.22 5.40 8.24
CA THR A 54 4.98 6.83 8.00
C THR A 54 5.96 7.37 6.95
N HIS A 55 5.60 8.49 6.33
CA HIS A 55 6.46 9.27 5.45
C HIS A 55 6.71 10.64 6.08
N HIS A 56 7.98 11.03 6.24
CA HIS A 56 8.30 12.33 6.82
C HIS A 56 8.20 13.48 5.82
N ALA A 57 8.53 13.22 4.57
CA ALA A 57 8.65 14.24 3.54
C ALA A 57 7.45 14.33 2.59
N ASN A 58 6.59 13.32 2.58
CA ASN A 58 5.53 13.19 1.59
C ASN A 58 4.16 12.99 2.22
N GLU A 59 3.21 13.63 1.60
CA GLU A 59 1.80 13.24 1.65
C GLU A 59 1.60 12.04 0.72
N GLU A 60 0.75 11.10 1.11
CA GLU A 60 0.38 9.93 0.30
C GLU A 60 -1.12 9.82 0.23
N TRP A 61 -1.64 9.53 -0.95
CA TRP A 61 -3.05 9.24 -1.15
C TRP A 61 -3.26 7.77 -1.44
N LEU A 62 -4.32 7.21 -0.93
CA LEU A 62 -4.80 5.88 -1.21
C LEU A 62 -6.19 5.95 -1.82
N LEU A 63 -6.38 5.27 -2.93
CA LEU A 63 -7.67 5.09 -3.59
C LEU A 63 -8.00 3.59 -3.63
N VAL A 64 -9.14 3.21 -3.07
CA VAL A 64 -9.64 1.83 -3.16
C VAL A 64 -10.28 1.61 -4.52
N VAL A 65 -9.60 0.86 -5.37
CA VAL A 65 -10.06 0.55 -6.73
C VAL A 65 -11.09 -0.58 -6.73
N ARG A 66 -10.89 -1.58 -5.87
CA ARG A 66 -11.78 -2.74 -5.73
C ARG A 66 -11.66 -3.36 -4.34
N GLY A 67 -12.74 -3.93 -3.84
CA GLY A 67 -12.77 -4.64 -2.57
C GLY A 67 -12.96 -3.73 -1.37
N GLN A 68 -12.71 -4.29 -0.20
CA GLN A 68 -12.95 -3.64 1.09
C GLN A 68 -11.78 -3.87 2.05
N PRO A 69 -10.60 -3.28 1.78
CA PRO A 69 -9.45 -3.44 2.65
C PRO A 69 -9.67 -2.81 4.02
N THR A 70 -8.96 -3.31 5.02
CA THR A 70 -8.88 -2.68 6.33
C THR A 70 -7.71 -1.70 6.35
N LEU A 71 -7.96 -0.49 6.80
CA LEU A 71 -6.98 0.56 7.03
C LEU A 71 -6.70 0.67 8.53
N ARG A 72 -5.42 0.58 8.92
CA ARG A 72 -4.94 0.90 10.26
C ARG A 72 -4.26 2.27 10.25
N THR A 73 -4.64 3.13 11.18
CA THR A 73 -4.05 4.45 11.41
C THR A 73 -3.83 4.69 12.91
N PRO A 74 -3.24 5.83 13.34
CA PRO A 74 -3.18 6.16 14.77
C PRO A 74 -4.55 6.27 15.45
N GLU A 75 -5.61 6.50 14.70
CA GLU A 75 -7.00 6.56 15.21
C GLU A 75 -7.65 5.18 15.39
N GLY A 76 -6.98 4.11 14.96
CA GLY A 76 -7.48 2.75 15.00
C GLY A 76 -7.64 2.14 13.61
N GLU A 77 -8.48 1.13 13.52
CA GLU A 77 -8.75 0.40 12.29
C GLU A 77 -10.15 0.69 11.77
N ARG A 78 -10.28 0.75 10.46
CA ARG A 78 -11.56 0.82 9.78
C ARG A 78 -11.53 0.08 8.45
N GLN A 79 -12.67 -0.48 8.07
CA GLN A 79 -12.85 -1.02 6.73
C GLN A 79 -13.14 0.13 5.76
N LEU A 80 -12.47 0.08 4.61
CA LEU A 80 -12.74 0.98 3.49
C LEU A 80 -13.63 0.29 2.46
N ASP A 81 -14.35 1.09 1.71
CA ASP A 81 -15.18 0.64 0.60
C ASP A 81 -14.54 1.01 -0.75
N GLN A 82 -14.95 0.29 -1.78
CA GLN A 82 -14.56 0.61 -3.16
C GLN A 82 -14.91 2.07 -3.47
N GLY A 83 -13.94 2.79 -4.01
CA GLY A 83 -14.09 4.21 -4.34
C GLY A 83 -13.67 5.16 -3.21
N ASP A 84 -13.38 4.67 -2.01
CA ASP A 84 -12.87 5.51 -0.93
C ASP A 84 -11.49 6.07 -1.28
N VAL A 85 -11.29 7.35 -0.95
CA VAL A 85 -10.01 8.05 -1.09
C VAL A 85 -9.56 8.55 0.28
N VAL A 86 -8.33 8.26 0.64
CA VAL A 86 -7.74 8.66 1.91
C VAL A 86 -6.44 9.40 1.66
N CYS A 87 -6.22 10.48 2.42
CA CYS A 87 -4.95 11.19 2.46
C CYS A 87 -4.22 10.88 3.76
N PHE A 88 -2.96 10.47 3.65
CA PHE A 88 -2.05 10.32 4.78
C PHE A 88 -1.13 11.54 4.84
N PRO A 89 -1.29 12.41 5.83
CA PRO A 89 -0.41 13.56 5.99
C PRO A 89 1.01 13.13 6.31
N ARG A 90 1.96 14.04 6.11
CA ARG A 90 3.36 13.83 6.48
C ARG A 90 3.50 13.57 7.98
N GLY A 91 4.48 12.76 8.34
CA GLY A 91 4.85 12.50 9.72
C GLY A 91 3.95 11.48 10.42
N LYS A 92 3.99 11.48 11.74
CA LYS A 92 3.37 10.47 12.59
C LYS A 92 1.85 10.37 12.44
N ALA A 93 1.19 11.49 12.19
CA ALA A 93 -0.26 11.54 12.00
C ALA A 93 -0.71 10.75 10.77
N GLY A 94 0.15 10.60 9.77
CA GLY A 94 -0.11 9.84 8.55
C GLY A 94 0.34 8.39 8.58
N ALA A 95 0.71 7.85 9.75
CA ALA A 95 1.10 6.45 9.85
C ALA A 95 -0.06 5.53 9.46
N HIS A 96 0.22 4.54 8.62
CA HIS A 96 -0.82 3.66 8.10
C HIS A 96 -0.31 2.27 7.70
N GLN A 97 -1.26 1.34 7.60
CA GLN A 97 -1.10 0.01 7.03
C GLN A 97 -2.39 -0.40 6.34
N VAL A 98 -2.27 -1.06 5.20
CA VAL A 98 -3.41 -1.61 4.47
C VAL A 98 -3.35 -3.14 4.51
N TRP A 99 -4.52 -3.74 4.66
CA TRP A 99 -4.66 -5.14 4.97
C TRP A 99 -5.96 -5.70 4.37
N GLU A 100 -5.88 -6.78 3.60
CA GLU A 100 -7.07 -7.55 3.26
C GLU A 100 -7.29 -8.63 4.34
N ARG A 101 -8.16 -8.32 5.29
CA ARG A 101 -8.44 -9.22 6.41
C ARG A 101 -9.34 -10.40 6.07
N LYS A 102 -10.20 -10.23 5.08
CA LYS A 102 -11.08 -11.32 4.65
C LYS A 102 -10.25 -12.43 4.03
N ARG A 103 -10.64 -13.67 4.33
CA ARG A 103 -9.95 -14.87 3.83
C ARG A 103 -10.77 -15.63 2.80
N LEU A 104 -11.84 -15.03 2.29
CA LEU A 104 -12.65 -15.61 1.23
C LEU A 104 -11.90 -15.53 -0.10
N PRO A 105 -12.01 -16.55 -1.00
CA PRO A 105 -11.26 -16.58 -2.26
C PRO A 105 -11.44 -15.34 -3.14
N ASP A 106 -12.61 -14.70 -3.10
CA ASP A 106 -12.94 -13.54 -3.93
C ASP A 106 -12.73 -12.19 -3.21
N SER A 107 -12.08 -12.18 -2.05
CA SER A 107 -11.93 -10.97 -1.23
C SER A 107 -10.67 -10.17 -1.52
N CYS A 108 -10.03 -10.35 -2.67
CA CYS A 108 -8.90 -9.52 -3.07
C CYS A 108 -9.25 -8.03 -3.04
N ALA A 109 -8.38 -7.23 -2.46
CA ALA A 109 -8.52 -5.78 -2.46
C ALA A 109 -7.48 -5.12 -3.37
N HIS A 110 -7.93 -4.17 -4.19
CA HIS A 110 -7.08 -3.40 -5.08
C HIS A 110 -7.01 -1.96 -4.60
N ALA A 111 -5.83 -1.48 -4.33
CA ALA A 111 -5.59 -0.11 -3.88
C ALA A 111 -4.51 0.56 -4.73
N LEU A 112 -4.79 1.78 -5.16
CA LEU A 112 -3.84 2.66 -5.83
C LEU A 112 -3.28 3.65 -4.80
N ASP A 113 -1.97 3.66 -4.61
CA ASP A 113 -1.31 4.71 -3.85
C ASP A 113 -0.66 5.74 -4.78
N THR A 114 -0.67 7.01 -4.38
CA THR A 114 0.05 8.08 -5.06
C THR A 114 0.93 8.83 -4.09
N ARG A 115 2.15 9.11 -4.50
CA ARG A 115 3.14 9.84 -3.69
C ARG A 115 4.23 10.42 -4.58
N ARG A 116 5.02 11.30 -4.00
CA ARG A 116 6.20 11.81 -4.67
C ARG A 116 7.25 10.70 -4.86
N PRO A 117 7.80 10.49 -6.07
CA PRO A 117 8.84 9.49 -6.30
C PRO A 117 10.12 9.77 -5.49
N GLY A 118 10.88 8.74 -5.18
CA GLY A 118 12.23 8.86 -4.64
C GLY A 118 12.36 8.95 -3.11
N HIS A 119 11.27 9.01 -2.35
CA HIS A 119 11.33 9.00 -0.89
C HIS A 119 11.10 7.60 -0.33
N ARG A 120 12.05 7.12 0.49
CA ARG A 120 11.94 5.82 1.15
C ARG A 120 10.90 5.85 2.27
N ARG A 121 10.20 4.74 2.44
CA ARG A 121 9.36 4.49 3.61
C ARG A 121 10.24 4.38 4.84
N VAL A 122 9.83 5.00 5.94
CA VAL A 122 10.50 4.86 7.22
C VAL A 122 9.65 3.96 8.11
N PRO A 123 10.13 2.77 8.49
CA PRO A 123 9.43 1.90 9.44
C PRO A 123 9.21 2.63 10.77
N ARG A 124 8.07 2.43 11.39
CA ARG A 124 7.80 2.99 12.70
C ARG A 124 8.66 2.28 13.76
N TYR A 125 9.21 3.03 14.69
CA TYR A 125 9.93 2.49 15.84
C TYR A 125 9.03 1.49 16.60
N GLY A 126 9.46 0.24 16.72
CA GLY A 126 8.74 -0.82 17.41
C GLY A 126 8.26 -2.00 16.56
N GLU A 127 8.23 -1.89 15.22
CA GLU A 127 7.94 -3.02 14.34
C GLU A 127 9.23 -3.70 13.87
N GLY A 128 9.90 -4.38 14.77
CA GLY A 128 10.84 -5.48 14.52
C GLY A 128 12.18 -5.12 13.93
N ARG A 129 13.13 -5.22 14.53
CA ARG A 129 14.36 -6.02 14.55
C ARG A 129 14.84 -5.99 15.98
N ARG A 130 14.70 -7.10 16.68
CA ARG A 130 15.54 -7.30 17.87
C ARG A 130 16.97 -7.07 17.43
N PRO A 131 17.76 -6.26 18.15
CA PRO A 131 19.18 -6.18 17.87
C PRO A 131 19.74 -7.58 17.95
N GLN A 132 20.39 -8.04 16.89
CA GLN A 132 21.20 -9.23 16.97
C GLN A 132 22.26 -8.93 18.01
N ARG A 133 22.23 -9.67 19.12
CA ARG A 133 23.35 -9.69 20.04
C ARG A 133 24.54 -10.25 19.26
N GLY A 134 25.48 -9.39 18.97
CA GLY A 134 26.79 -9.82 18.52
C GLY A 134 27.39 -10.75 19.57
N GLY A 135 27.78 -11.93 19.13
CA GLY A 135 28.67 -12.81 19.87
C GLY A 135 30.10 -12.28 19.81
#